data_4cc5c36ed14af807e660f0b65cc3c7e4
#
_entry.id   4cc5c36ed14af807e660f0b65cc3c7e4
#
_cell.length_a   1.000
_cell.length_b   1.000
_cell.length_c   1.000
_cell.angle_alpha   90.00
_cell.angle_beta   90.00
_cell.angle_gamma   90.00
#
_symmetry.space_group_name_H-M   'P 1'
#
loop_
_entity.id
_entity.type
_entity.pdbx_description
1 polymer ?
#
loop_
_entity_poly.entity_id
_entity_poly.type
_entity_poly.pdbx_seq_one_letter_code
_entity_poly.pdbx_strand_id
1 'polypeptide(L)'
;MRIYKIVFLLLLANQLLAQNSIKILTEKKGVSIRGLSVPSGKVIWASGSKGSIAKSVNGGETFEWSQVKGYETRDFRAIHAWNEKEALIVAVAAPAVILRTQDGGENWHIVTEIIDSNMFLDAIHFKDTANGWVVGDPIDNTIFLLHSKDKGATWQEVGMEYFKATVNNGEAFFASSGTNMAHTKDALFMVSGGMSSRLWMNGYPTDIPMIQGAKSTGANSIAISPDENKMIIVGGDFMKDTLRKLNMLCLVKKAGKLNGEKQWQQALKYQNPNGYRSCVEFINNDLVLACGTSGVDLSKNGGQNWNLISNQSFHVVQRQPGKKAAFFAGAGGRIGYVSFD
;
A
#
# COMPACT_ATOMS: atom_id res chain seq x y z
N MET A 1 -48.75 5.60 25.06
CA MET A 1 -47.96 6.53 24.19
C MET A 1 -46.47 6.61 24.51
N ARG A 2 -45.98 6.21 25.66
CA ARG A 2 -44.53 6.20 26.01
C ARG A 2 -43.73 5.01 25.44
N ILE A 3 -44.32 3.86 25.26
CA ILE A 3 -43.67 2.62 24.80
C ILE A 3 -43.25 2.69 23.31
N TYR A 4 -44.09 3.31 22.47
CA TYR A 4 -43.78 3.46 21.04
C TYR A 4 -42.58 4.39 20.73
N LYS A 5 -42.32 5.38 21.60
CA LYS A 5 -41.14 6.26 21.42
C LYS A 5 -39.81 5.56 21.72
N ILE A 6 -39.80 4.62 22.66
CA ILE A 6 -38.57 3.86 23.04
C ILE A 6 -38.24 2.83 21.97
N VAL A 7 -39.24 2.17 21.39
CA VAL A 7 -39.03 1.20 20.30
C VAL A 7 -38.49 1.89 19.03
N PHE A 8 -39.00 3.10 18.72
CA PHE A 8 -38.52 3.87 17.55
C PHE A 8 -37.09 4.40 17.73
N LEU A 9 -36.66 4.77 18.93
CA LEU A 9 -35.29 5.17 19.26
C LEU A 9 -34.31 3.99 19.18
N LEU A 10 -34.72 2.78 19.60
CA LEU A 10 -33.93 1.56 19.51
C LEU A 10 -33.75 1.09 18.06
N LEU A 11 -34.71 1.27 17.19
CA LEU A 11 -34.63 0.96 15.75
C LEU A 11 -33.71 1.95 15.02
N LEU A 12 -33.70 3.23 15.37
CA LEU A 12 -32.79 4.22 14.83
C LEU A 12 -31.32 3.99 15.29
N ALA A 13 -31.13 3.55 16.54
CA ALA A 13 -29.77 3.23 17.03
C ALA A 13 -29.18 2.01 16.33
N ASN A 14 -29.98 1.02 15.95
CA ASN A 14 -29.50 -0.13 15.19
C ASN A 14 -29.16 0.17 13.71
N GLN A 15 -29.77 1.18 13.12
CA GLN A 15 -29.41 1.60 11.75
C GLN A 15 -28.07 2.39 11.67
N LEU A 16 -27.67 3.05 12.76
CA LEU A 16 -26.41 3.79 12.84
C LEU A 16 -25.17 2.92 13.05
N LEU A 17 -25.33 1.66 13.50
CA LEU A 17 -24.22 0.74 13.74
C LEU A 17 -23.89 -0.19 12.55
N ALA A 18 -24.71 -0.21 11.49
CA ALA A 18 -24.53 -1.11 10.35
C ALA A 18 -23.61 -0.57 9.25
N GLN A 19 -23.06 0.63 9.36
CA GLN A 19 -22.61 1.41 8.21
C GLN A 19 -21.13 1.27 7.82
N ASN A 20 -20.29 0.51 8.54
CA ASN A 20 -18.86 0.41 8.20
C ASN A 20 -18.25 -0.98 8.48
N SER A 21 -19.01 -2.07 8.34
CA SER A 21 -18.43 -3.41 8.51
C SER A 21 -17.69 -3.86 7.25
N ILE A 22 -16.47 -4.34 7.42
CA ILE A 22 -15.72 -4.96 6.32
C ILE A 22 -16.31 -6.35 6.06
N LYS A 23 -16.92 -6.52 4.88
CA LYS A 23 -17.42 -7.82 4.41
C LYS A 23 -16.27 -8.66 3.89
N ILE A 24 -16.09 -9.87 4.41
CA ILE A 24 -15.13 -10.83 3.85
C ILE A 24 -15.76 -11.47 2.61
N LEU A 25 -15.04 -11.41 1.50
CA LEU A 25 -15.48 -11.91 0.20
C LEU A 25 -14.94 -13.31 -0.08
N THR A 26 -13.68 -13.57 0.30
CA THR A 26 -13.03 -14.88 0.14
C THR A 26 -11.88 -15.03 1.15
N GLU A 27 -11.52 -16.29 1.45
CA GLU A 27 -10.38 -16.67 2.27
C GLU A 27 -9.68 -17.90 1.66
N LYS A 28 -8.36 -18.02 1.86
CA LYS A 28 -7.58 -19.21 1.50
C LYS A 28 -6.57 -19.51 2.59
N LYS A 29 -6.88 -20.51 3.40
CA LYS A 29 -6.06 -20.90 4.56
C LYS A 29 -4.60 -21.15 4.18
N GLY A 30 -3.69 -20.62 4.97
CA GLY A 30 -2.25 -20.82 4.82
C GLY A 30 -1.60 -19.95 3.73
N VAL A 31 -2.35 -19.01 3.14
CA VAL A 31 -1.85 -17.97 2.23
C VAL A 31 -1.78 -16.63 2.95
N SER A 32 -0.76 -15.83 2.67
CA SER A 32 -0.66 -14.43 3.11
C SER A 32 -0.61 -13.54 1.88
N ILE A 33 -1.57 -12.63 1.73
CA ILE A 33 -1.64 -11.69 0.61
C ILE A 33 -1.06 -10.36 1.04
N ARG A 34 -0.15 -9.80 0.22
CA ARG A 34 0.42 -8.47 0.41
C ARG A 34 0.31 -7.59 -0.83
N GLY A 35 0.19 -8.17 -2.00
CA GLY A 35 -0.07 -7.45 -3.24
C GLY A 35 -1.57 -7.39 -3.53
N LEU A 36 -2.09 -6.19 -3.86
CA LEU A 36 -3.47 -5.96 -4.26
C LEU A 36 -3.51 -4.88 -5.35
N SER A 37 -4.20 -5.14 -6.44
CA SER A 37 -4.40 -4.19 -7.53
C SER A 37 -5.86 -4.19 -7.99
N VAL A 38 -6.46 -3.00 -8.08
CA VAL A 38 -7.86 -2.80 -8.45
C VAL A 38 -7.92 -1.85 -9.64
N PRO A 39 -7.63 -2.32 -10.88
CA PRO A 39 -7.54 -1.46 -12.06
C PRO A 39 -8.91 -0.91 -12.51
N SER A 40 -10.01 -1.52 -12.09
CA SER A 40 -11.35 -1.06 -12.40
C SER A 40 -12.35 -1.43 -11.31
N GLY A 41 -13.59 -0.94 -11.43
CA GLY A 41 -14.67 -1.31 -10.50
C GLY A 41 -15.07 -2.79 -10.51
N LYS A 42 -14.61 -3.57 -11.52
CA LYS A 42 -14.93 -5.00 -11.68
C LYS A 42 -13.73 -5.93 -11.49
N VAL A 43 -12.53 -5.46 -11.77
CA VAL A 43 -11.32 -6.30 -11.79
C VAL A 43 -10.51 -6.10 -10.53
N ILE A 44 -10.25 -7.18 -9.82
CA ILE A 44 -9.42 -7.22 -8.63
C ILE A 44 -8.38 -8.34 -8.81
N TRP A 45 -7.12 -8.03 -8.55
CA TRP A 45 -6.02 -8.96 -8.50
C TRP A 45 -5.37 -8.92 -7.14
N ALA A 46 -5.04 -10.08 -6.60
CA ALA A 46 -4.28 -10.19 -5.37
C ALA A 46 -3.17 -11.23 -5.52
N SER A 47 -2.00 -10.94 -4.97
CA SER A 47 -0.83 -11.82 -4.99
C SER A 47 -0.26 -12.04 -3.60
N GLY A 48 0.34 -13.20 -3.37
CA GLY A 48 0.83 -13.54 -2.04
C GLY A 48 1.78 -14.73 -2.00
N SER A 49 1.90 -15.27 -0.80
CA SER A 49 2.76 -16.42 -0.51
C SER A 49 2.32 -17.69 -1.26
N LYS A 50 3.26 -18.64 -1.39
CA LYS A 50 3.04 -19.91 -2.09
C LYS A 50 2.64 -19.76 -3.55
N GLY A 51 3.20 -18.77 -4.24
CA GLY A 51 2.89 -18.49 -5.63
C GLY A 51 1.43 -18.13 -5.88
N SER A 52 0.67 -17.75 -4.87
CA SER A 52 -0.78 -17.61 -4.95
C SER A 52 -1.21 -16.33 -5.63
N ILE A 53 -2.19 -16.46 -6.52
CA ILE A 53 -2.94 -15.36 -7.16
C ILE A 53 -4.43 -15.58 -6.89
N ALA A 54 -5.13 -14.50 -6.58
CA ALA A 54 -6.58 -14.44 -6.59
C ALA A 54 -7.05 -13.37 -7.57
N LYS A 55 -8.03 -13.68 -8.41
CA LYS A 55 -8.58 -12.75 -9.41
C LYS A 55 -10.10 -12.75 -9.36
N SER A 56 -10.67 -11.56 -9.45
CA SER A 56 -12.11 -11.36 -9.69
C SER A 56 -12.29 -10.44 -10.91
N VAL A 57 -13.31 -10.71 -11.71
CA VAL A 57 -13.71 -9.90 -12.87
C VAL A 57 -15.15 -9.38 -12.78
N ASN A 58 -15.80 -9.62 -11.64
CA ASN A 58 -17.20 -9.25 -11.38
C ASN A 58 -17.37 -8.38 -10.11
N GLY A 59 -16.34 -7.62 -9.75
CA GLY A 59 -16.42 -6.68 -8.62
C GLY A 59 -16.28 -7.35 -7.24
N GLY A 60 -15.71 -8.54 -7.19
CA GLY A 60 -15.49 -9.29 -5.95
C GLY A 60 -16.65 -10.21 -5.57
N GLU A 61 -17.63 -10.43 -6.46
CA GLU A 61 -18.70 -11.40 -6.22
C GLU A 61 -18.14 -12.83 -6.15
N THR A 62 -17.18 -13.14 -7.04
CA THR A 62 -16.43 -14.40 -7.03
C THR A 62 -14.95 -14.15 -7.24
N PHE A 63 -14.11 -15.04 -6.69
CA PHE A 63 -12.66 -15.06 -6.89
C PHE A 63 -12.21 -16.42 -7.40
N GLU A 64 -11.38 -16.38 -8.43
CA GLU A 64 -10.62 -17.54 -8.91
C GLU A 64 -9.24 -17.51 -8.27
N TRP A 65 -8.84 -18.67 -7.70
CA TRP A 65 -7.53 -18.87 -7.09
C TRP A 65 -6.66 -19.77 -7.96
N SER A 66 -5.45 -19.32 -8.23
CA SER A 66 -4.44 -20.08 -8.96
C SER A 66 -3.09 -20.02 -8.23
N GLN A 67 -2.13 -20.80 -8.73
CA GLN A 67 -0.71 -20.68 -8.36
C GLN A 67 0.11 -20.48 -9.61
N VAL A 68 1.12 -19.64 -9.52
CA VAL A 68 2.05 -19.41 -10.63
C VAL A 68 2.94 -20.64 -10.79
N LYS A 69 2.78 -21.34 -11.92
CA LYS A 69 3.49 -22.57 -12.23
C LYS A 69 5.01 -22.37 -12.21
N GLY A 70 5.72 -23.23 -11.46
CA GLY A 70 7.16 -23.14 -11.25
C GLY A 70 7.58 -22.17 -10.15
N TYR A 71 6.62 -21.47 -9.52
CA TYR A 71 6.84 -20.50 -8.45
C TYR A 71 5.98 -20.78 -7.20
N GLU A 72 5.59 -22.03 -6.96
CA GLU A 72 4.66 -22.45 -5.90
C GLU A 72 5.19 -22.19 -4.49
N THR A 73 6.49 -21.99 -4.34
CA THR A 73 7.14 -21.67 -3.05
C THR A 73 7.41 -20.19 -2.87
N ARG A 74 7.17 -19.36 -3.91
CA ARG A 74 7.54 -17.94 -3.91
C ARG A 74 6.49 -17.08 -3.20
N ASP A 75 6.93 -15.93 -2.72
CA ASP A 75 6.09 -14.92 -2.09
C ASP A 75 6.03 -13.67 -3.00
N PHE A 76 4.88 -13.47 -3.64
CA PHE A 76 4.62 -12.31 -4.51
C PHE A 76 3.96 -11.21 -3.70
N ARG A 77 4.76 -10.26 -3.18
CA ARG A 77 4.27 -9.21 -2.27
C ARG A 77 3.82 -7.93 -2.95
N ALA A 78 4.12 -7.77 -4.22
CA ALA A 78 3.67 -6.62 -4.98
C ALA A 78 3.07 -7.05 -6.33
N ILE A 79 2.03 -6.33 -6.77
CA ILE A 79 1.31 -6.58 -8.00
C ILE A 79 0.85 -5.25 -8.60
N HIS A 80 0.92 -5.14 -9.93
CA HIS A 80 0.26 -4.09 -10.69
C HIS A 80 -0.51 -4.71 -11.85
N ALA A 81 -1.80 -4.42 -11.97
CA ALA A 81 -2.63 -4.88 -13.06
C ALA A 81 -3.23 -3.69 -13.81
N TRP A 82 -3.31 -3.79 -15.14
CA TRP A 82 -3.96 -2.78 -15.99
C TRP A 82 -5.41 -3.16 -16.31
N ASN A 83 -5.69 -4.45 -16.38
CA ASN A 83 -7.01 -4.99 -16.71
C ASN A 83 -7.11 -6.46 -16.27
N GLU A 84 -8.12 -7.18 -16.74
CA GLU A 84 -8.35 -8.59 -16.43
C GLU A 84 -7.35 -9.56 -17.08
N LYS A 85 -6.56 -9.11 -18.07
CA LYS A 85 -5.58 -9.93 -18.81
C LYS A 85 -4.14 -9.60 -18.49
N GLU A 86 -3.84 -8.34 -18.18
CA GLU A 86 -2.47 -7.85 -18.08
C GLU A 86 -2.12 -7.47 -16.64
N ALA A 87 -1.10 -8.11 -16.09
CA ALA A 87 -0.56 -7.82 -14.78
C ALA A 87 0.95 -8.12 -14.68
N LEU A 88 1.61 -7.49 -13.70
CA LEU A 88 2.95 -7.79 -13.22
C LEU A 88 2.89 -8.20 -11.76
N ILE A 89 3.69 -9.18 -11.38
CA ILE A 89 3.91 -9.59 -9.99
C ILE A 89 5.39 -9.61 -9.68
N VAL A 90 5.72 -9.34 -8.43
CA VAL A 90 7.11 -9.26 -7.96
C VAL A 90 7.32 -10.29 -6.85
N ALA A 91 8.25 -11.24 -7.08
CA ALA A 91 8.74 -12.14 -6.06
C ALA A 91 9.89 -11.46 -5.30
N VAL A 92 9.75 -11.38 -3.98
CA VAL A 92 10.60 -10.49 -3.16
C VAL A 92 12.02 -10.97 -2.98
N ALA A 93 12.24 -12.25 -2.66
CA ALA A 93 13.55 -12.77 -2.28
C ALA A 93 14.35 -13.31 -3.47
N ALA A 94 15.65 -13.45 -3.30
CA ALA A 94 16.61 -13.94 -4.30
C ALA A 94 16.33 -15.38 -4.78
N PRO A 95 16.49 -15.70 -6.08
CA PRO A 95 16.56 -14.73 -7.15
C PRO A 95 15.26 -13.93 -7.24
N ALA A 96 15.34 -12.60 -7.17
CA ALA A 96 14.17 -11.76 -7.26
C ALA A 96 13.69 -11.71 -8.71
N VAL A 97 12.39 -11.90 -8.95
CA VAL A 97 11.83 -11.93 -10.30
C VAL A 97 10.62 -11.03 -10.43
N ILE A 98 10.51 -10.40 -11.60
CA ILE A 98 9.30 -9.72 -12.05
C ILE A 98 8.70 -10.59 -13.15
N LEU A 99 7.48 -11.05 -12.94
CA LEU A 99 6.72 -11.85 -13.89
C LEU A 99 5.60 -11.02 -14.50
N ARG A 100 5.33 -11.25 -15.77
CA ARG A 100 4.25 -10.62 -16.53
C ARG A 100 3.28 -11.66 -17.07
N THR A 101 2.00 -11.36 -17.00
CA THR A 101 0.94 -12.05 -17.75
C THR A 101 0.26 -11.11 -18.74
N GLN A 102 -0.24 -11.66 -19.87
CA GLN A 102 -1.04 -10.99 -20.89
C GLN A 102 -2.31 -11.76 -21.23
N ASP A 103 -2.55 -12.89 -20.55
CA ASP A 103 -3.66 -13.83 -20.80
C ASP A 103 -4.53 -14.06 -19.56
N GLY A 104 -4.44 -13.18 -18.58
CA GLY A 104 -5.29 -13.28 -17.39
C GLY A 104 -4.72 -14.13 -16.29
N GLY A 105 -3.42 -14.44 -16.32
CA GLY A 105 -2.72 -15.22 -15.32
C GLY A 105 -2.64 -16.70 -15.63
N GLU A 106 -3.03 -17.13 -16.85
CA GLU A 106 -2.85 -18.50 -17.31
C GLU A 106 -1.37 -18.83 -17.49
N ASN A 107 -0.63 -17.88 -18.10
CA ASN A 107 0.82 -17.97 -18.28
C ASN A 107 1.51 -16.73 -17.70
N TRP A 108 2.68 -16.97 -17.09
CA TRP A 108 3.55 -15.93 -16.55
C TRP A 108 4.95 -16.06 -17.14
N HIS A 109 5.50 -14.95 -17.60
CA HIS A 109 6.82 -14.88 -18.22
C HIS A 109 7.74 -13.96 -17.42
N ILE A 110 9.01 -14.36 -17.27
CA ILE A 110 10.03 -13.52 -16.63
C ILE A 110 10.29 -12.31 -17.53
N VAL A 111 10.15 -11.10 -16.99
CA VAL A 111 10.58 -9.85 -17.65
C VAL A 111 11.86 -9.30 -17.02
N THR A 112 12.16 -9.68 -15.79
CA THR A 112 13.41 -9.33 -15.11
C THR A 112 13.72 -10.39 -14.04
N GLU A 113 14.98 -10.79 -13.96
CA GLU A 113 15.53 -11.65 -12.91
C GLU A 113 16.82 -11.05 -12.35
N ILE A 114 16.95 -11.02 -11.03
CA ILE A 114 18.10 -10.48 -10.33
C ILE A 114 18.66 -11.57 -9.41
N ILE A 115 19.89 -12.02 -9.74
CA ILE A 115 20.56 -13.17 -9.09
C ILE A 115 21.46 -12.73 -7.93
N ASP A 116 21.24 -11.57 -7.35
CA ASP A 116 21.98 -11.14 -6.15
C ASP A 116 21.33 -11.77 -4.91
N SER A 117 22.13 -12.46 -4.09
CA SER A 117 21.65 -13.13 -2.87
C SER A 117 21.08 -12.17 -1.81
N ASN A 118 21.45 -10.91 -1.85
CA ASN A 118 20.96 -9.86 -0.96
C ASN A 118 19.72 -9.14 -1.49
N MET A 119 19.30 -9.46 -2.74
CA MET A 119 18.18 -8.79 -3.36
C MET A 119 16.86 -9.09 -2.65
N PHE A 120 16.15 -8.03 -2.33
CA PHE A 120 14.78 -8.09 -1.82
C PHE A 120 13.98 -6.92 -2.42
N LEU A 121 12.99 -7.25 -3.26
CA LEU A 121 12.14 -6.25 -3.92
C LEU A 121 10.90 -5.96 -3.08
N ASP A 122 10.59 -4.68 -2.84
CA ASP A 122 9.57 -4.29 -1.86
C ASP A 122 8.26 -3.82 -2.47
N ALA A 123 8.30 -3.09 -3.58
CA ALA A 123 7.11 -2.55 -4.21
C ALA A 123 7.25 -2.37 -5.71
N ILE A 124 6.10 -2.37 -6.41
CA ILE A 124 5.95 -1.94 -7.80
C ILE A 124 4.90 -0.84 -7.86
N HIS A 125 5.19 0.23 -8.60
CA HIS A 125 4.31 1.36 -8.72
C HIS A 125 4.37 1.97 -10.12
N PHE A 126 3.22 2.23 -10.73
CA PHE A 126 3.11 2.88 -12.03
C PHE A 126 2.49 4.26 -11.90
N LYS A 127 3.15 5.26 -12.49
CA LYS A 127 2.64 6.64 -12.58
C LYS A 127 1.52 6.75 -13.63
N ASP A 128 1.71 6.09 -14.71
CA ASP A 128 0.80 6.01 -15.85
C ASP A 128 0.88 4.61 -16.47
N THR A 129 0.25 4.43 -17.61
CA THR A 129 0.24 3.11 -18.27
C THR A 129 1.65 2.60 -18.62
N ALA A 130 2.59 3.49 -18.96
CA ALA A 130 3.91 3.12 -19.48
C ALA A 130 5.01 3.19 -18.41
N ASN A 131 4.97 4.22 -17.55
CA ASN A 131 6.05 4.55 -16.65
C ASN A 131 5.84 3.91 -15.27
N GLY A 132 6.75 3.00 -14.90
CA GLY A 132 6.70 2.27 -13.62
C GLY A 132 8.05 2.13 -12.96
N TRP A 133 8.03 1.93 -11.64
CA TRP A 133 9.21 1.71 -10.80
C TRP A 133 9.03 0.48 -9.92
N VAL A 134 10.15 -0.18 -9.65
CA VAL A 134 10.27 -1.23 -8.63
C VAL A 134 11.40 -0.83 -7.69
N VAL A 135 11.11 -0.74 -6.41
CA VAL A 135 12.10 -0.47 -5.37
C VAL A 135 12.40 -1.75 -4.61
N GLY A 136 13.65 -1.91 -4.23
CA GLY A 136 14.14 -2.98 -3.35
C GLY A 136 14.97 -2.43 -2.20
N ASP A 137 15.30 -3.33 -1.27
CA ASP A 137 16.18 -3.02 -0.16
C ASP A 137 17.54 -2.51 -0.65
N PRO A 138 18.19 -1.64 0.11
CA PRO A 138 19.47 -1.09 -0.26
C PRO A 138 20.58 -2.17 -0.36
N ILE A 139 21.38 -2.09 -1.42
CA ILE A 139 22.60 -2.87 -1.59
C ILE A 139 23.77 -1.89 -1.54
N ASP A 140 24.81 -2.20 -0.78
CA ASP A 140 26.00 -1.35 -0.60
C ASP A 140 25.67 0.12 -0.28
N ASN A 141 24.68 0.33 0.61
CA ASN A 141 24.17 1.64 1.03
C ASN A 141 23.51 2.46 -0.10
N THR A 142 23.16 1.84 -1.21
CA THR A 142 22.45 2.47 -2.34
C THR A 142 21.07 1.84 -2.50
N ILE A 143 20.04 2.67 -2.72
CA ILE A 143 18.69 2.18 -2.99
C ILE A 143 18.71 1.45 -4.33
N PHE A 144 18.20 0.23 -4.34
CA PHE A 144 17.95 -0.49 -5.58
C PHE A 144 16.62 -0.02 -6.18
N LEU A 145 16.66 0.59 -7.36
CA LEU A 145 15.49 1.12 -8.05
C LEU A 145 15.55 0.75 -9.54
N LEU A 146 14.48 0.11 -10.01
CA LEU A 146 14.27 -0.14 -11.44
C LEU A 146 13.25 0.83 -12.00
N HIS A 147 13.40 1.21 -13.27
CA HIS A 147 12.46 2.03 -14.02
C HIS A 147 12.11 1.36 -15.36
N SER A 148 10.82 1.31 -15.66
CA SER A 148 10.27 0.90 -16.96
C SER A 148 9.57 2.08 -17.62
N LYS A 149 9.70 2.17 -18.95
CA LYS A 149 9.02 3.18 -19.81
C LYS A 149 8.10 2.54 -20.84
N ASP A 150 7.92 1.24 -20.76
CA ASP A 150 7.23 0.41 -21.77
C ASP A 150 6.20 -0.54 -21.16
N LYS A 151 5.50 -0.05 -20.12
CA LYS A 151 4.46 -0.85 -19.44
C LYS A 151 5.04 -2.10 -18.76
N GLY A 152 6.28 -2.00 -18.25
CA GLY A 152 6.94 -3.10 -17.55
C GLY A 152 7.39 -4.25 -18.44
N ALA A 153 7.50 -4.04 -19.76
CA ALA A 153 8.07 -5.04 -20.65
C ALA A 153 9.59 -5.16 -20.49
N THR A 154 10.25 -4.03 -20.25
CA THR A 154 11.68 -3.98 -19.90
C THR A 154 11.91 -3.09 -18.69
N TRP A 155 12.99 -3.37 -17.95
CA TRP A 155 13.39 -2.65 -16.75
C TRP A 155 14.86 -2.28 -16.81
N GLN A 156 15.17 -1.06 -16.39
CA GLN A 156 16.53 -0.54 -16.30
C GLN A 156 16.80 -0.07 -14.88
N GLU A 157 17.96 -0.39 -14.34
CA GLU A 157 18.39 0.13 -13.05
C GLU A 157 18.61 1.64 -13.14
N VAL A 158 18.08 2.35 -12.15
CA VAL A 158 18.28 3.79 -12.01
C VAL A 158 19.66 4.01 -11.38
N GLY A 159 20.53 4.72 -12.08
CA GLY A 159 21.89 4.95 -11.63
C GLY A 159 22.01 5.69 -10.30
N MET A 160 23.13 5.49 -9.62
CA MET A 160 23.43 6.10 -8.31
C MET A 160 23.37 7.63 -8.34
N GLU A 161 23.63 8.26 -9.48
CA GLU A 161 23.58 9.72 -9.68
C GLU A 161 22.19 10.33 -9.47
N TYR A 162 21.14 9.51 -9.57
CA TYR A 162 19.77 9.92 -9.25
C TYR A 162 19.62 10.24 -7.76
N PHE A 163 20.25 9.45 -6.89
CA PHE A 163 20.17 9.62 -5.45
C PHE A 163 21.17 10.67 -4.96
N LYS A 164 20.73 11.60 -4.10
CA LYS A 164 21.52 12.71 -3.59
C LYS A 164 22.11 12.42 -2.19
N ALA A 165 21.89 11.23 -1.69
CA ALA A 165 22.55 10.68 -0.50
C ALA A 165 22.46 9.16 -0.51
N THR A 166 23.31 8.51 0.27
CA THR A 166 23.24 7.09 0.59
C THR A 166 22.17 6.84 1.66
N VAL A 167 21.76 5.59 1.80
CA VAL A 167 20.92 5.18 2.94
C VAL A 167 21.73 5.14 4.22
N ASN A 168 21.07 5.34 5.36
CA ASN A 168 21.67 5.18 6.66
C ASN A 168 21.84 3.68 6.99
N ASN A 169 22.82 3.34 7.85
CA ASN A 169 23.03 1.94 8.24
C ASN A 169 21.76 1.34 8.87
N GLY A 170 21.28 0.22 8.31
CA GLY A 170 20.07 -0.47 8.76
C GLY A 170 18.77 0.22 8.35
N GLU A 171 18.81 1.18 7.44
CA GLU A 171 17.62 1.69 6.75
C GLU A 171 17.20 0.69 5.66
N ALA A 172 15.90 0.46 5.52
CA ALA A 172 15.33 -0.53 4.62
C ALA A 172 13.98 -0.06 4.05
N PHE A 173 13.54 -0.69 2.98
CA PHE A 173 12.17 -0.61 2.52
C PHE A 173 11.36 -1.80 3.05
N PHE A 174 10.03 -1.71 3.03
CA PHE A 174 9.20 -2.77 3.60
C PHE A 174 8.20 -3.32 2.60
N ALA A 175 8.37 -4.57 2.19
CA ALA A 175 7.42 -5.30 1.35
C ALA A 175 6.16 -5.73 2.13
N SER A 176 5.62 -4.84 2.95
CA SER A 176 4.46 -5.14 3.80
C SER A 176 3.13 -5.06 3.05
N SER A 177 3.05 -4.21 2.03
CA SER A 177 1.85 -3.96 1.22
C SER A 177 2.15 -3.56 -0.23
N GLY A 178 3.44 -3.40 -0.60
CA GLY A 178 3.84 -2.89 -1.91
C GLY A 178 3.45 -1.43 -2.17
N THR A 179 3.23 -0.62 -1.11
CA THR A 179 2.74 0.77 -1.20
C THR A 179 3.69 1.80 -0.58
N ASN A 180 4.99 1.52 -0.54
CA ASN A 180 6.02 2.44 -0.07
C ASN A 180 6.47 3.46 -1.13
N MET A 181 5.84 3.46 -2.30
CA MET A 181 6.02 4.45 -3.36
C MET A 181 4.70 5.15 -3.71
N ALA A 182 4.79 6.44 -4.05
CA ALA A 182 3.69 7.22 -4.61
C ALA A 182 4.26 8.33 -5.51
N HIS A 183 3.42 8.98 -6.34
CA HIS A 183 3.84 10.17 -7.07
C HIS A 183 2.75 11.20 -7.28
N THR A 184 3.22 12.41 -7.48
CA THR A 184 2.46 13.50 -8.06
C THR A 184 2.80 13.63 -9.55
N LYS A 185 2.17 14.58 -10.21
CA LYS A 185 2.55 14.93 -11.57
C LYS A 185 4.06 15.14 -11.73
N ASP A 186 4.74 15.74 -10.75
CA ASP A 186 6.10 16.26 -10.86
C ASP A 186 7.15 15.48 -10.07
N ALA A 187 6.76 14.59 -9.15
CA ALA A 187 7.72 13.93 -8.26
C ALA A 187 7.35 12.49 -7.93
N LEU A 188 8.37 11.63 -7.88
CA LEU A 188 8.34 10.31 -7.28
C LEU A 188 8.70 10.43 -5.79
N PHE A 189 7.90 9.79 -4.94
CA PHE A 189 8.12 9.69 -3.51
C PHE A 189 8.31 8.24 -3.11
N MET A 190 9.25 8.01 -2.18
CA MET A 190 9.47 6.71 -1.56
C MET A 190 9.63 6.90 -0.05
N VAL A 191 9.23 5.93 0.75
CA VAL A 191 9.42 5.95 2.20
C VAL A 191 10.22 4.75 2.66
N SER A 192 11.18 4.99 3.53
CA SER A 192 12.03 4.00 4.16
C SER A 192 11.86 3.98 5.67
N GLY A 193 12.25 2.90 6.30
CA GLY A 193 12.18 2.69 7.74
C GLY A 193 13.37 1.89 8.25
N GLY A 194 13.21 1.20 9.38
CA GLY A 194 14.28 0.48 10.06
C GLY A 194 14.98 1.36 11.09
N MET A 195 16.29 1.39 11.02
CA MET A 195 17.10 2.22 11.91
C MET A 195 16.94 3.72 11.64
N SER A 196 16.44 4.08 10.44
CA SER A 196 16.17 5.45 10.03
C SER A 196 14.89 5.50 9.19
N SER A 197 14.03 6.50 9.41
CA SER A 197 12.83 6.73 8.62
C SER A 197 12.97 8.00 7.81
N ARG A 198 12.90 7.87 6.48
CA ARG A 198 13.06 9.00 5.56
C ARG A 198 11.98 9.01 4.48
N LEU A 199 11.66 10.22 4.01
CA LEU A 199 10.92 10.49 2.80
C LEU A 199 11.92 10.86 1.70
N TRP A 200 11.92 10.13 0.62
CA TRP A 200 12.72 10.38 -0.57
C TRP A 200 11.85 11.03 -1.64
N MET A 201 12.21 12.21 -2.10
CA MET A 201 11.53 12.94 -3.18
C MET A 201 12.50 13.16 -4.35
N ASN A 202 12.26 12.49 -5.48
CA ASN A 202 13.14 12.53 -6.64
C ASN A 202 14.62 12.27 -6.28
N GLY A 203 14.88 11.29 -5.42
CA GLY A 203 16.23 10.93 -4.96
C GLY A 203 16.79 11.79 -3.83
N TYR A 204 16.08 12.84 -3.36
CA TYR A 204 16.48 13.65 -2.22
C TYR A 204 15.82 13.13 -0.94
N PRO A 205 16.60 12.74 0.09
CA PRO A 205 16.04 12.29 1.36
C PRO A 205 15.74 13.45 2.31
N THR A 206 14.72 13.24 3.13
CA THR A 206 14.38 14.07 4.27
C THR A 206 14.04 13.18 5.45
N ASP A 207 14.69 13.38 6.61
CA ASP A 207 14.34 12.67 7.83
C ASP A 207 12.92 13.01 8.25
N ILE A 208 12.15 12.00 8.63
CA ILE A 208 10.76 12.19 9.04
C ILE A 208 10.54 11.76 10.50
N PRO A 209 9.68 12.47 11.26
CA PRO A 209 9.46 12.23 12.68
C PRO A 209 8.57 10.99 12.92
N MET A 210 8.97 9.85 12.39
CA MET A 210 8.33 8.57 12.64
C MET A 210 9.18 7.70 13.58
N ILE A 211 8.55 6.72 14.22
CA ILE A 211 9.29 5.77 15.05
C ILE A 211 10.37 5.09 14.22
N GLN A 212 11.58 4.97 14.77
CA GLN A 212 12.77 4.40 14.13
C GLN A 212 13.75 3.90 15.16
N GLY A 213 14.86 3.28 14.75
CA GLY A 213 15.90 2.78 15.63
C GLY A 213 15.83 1.27 15.91
N ALA A 214 14.94 0.54 15.21
CA ALA A 214 14.89 -0.92 15.21
C ALA A 214 14.50 -1.43 13.82
N LYS A 215 14.92 -2.62 13.44
CA LYS A 215 14.59 -3.24 12.15
C LYS A 215 13.07 -3.41 11.91
N SER A 216 12.27 -3.37 12.99
CA SER A 216 10.80 -3.49 12.94
C SER A 216 10.05 -2.17 12.86
N THR A 217 10.76 -1.04 12.91
CA THR A 217 10.15 0.29 13.04
C THR A 217 10.24 1.10 11.75
N GLY A 218 9.38 2.10 11.58
CA GLY A 218 9.51 3.11 10.54
C GLY A 218 8.31 3.26 9.62
N ALA A 219 8.52 4.01 8.55
CA ALA A 219 7.52 4.21 7.52
C ALA A 219 7.37 2.97 6.64
N ASN A 220 6.13 2.62 6.28
CA ASN A 220 5.80 1.43 5.48
C ASN A 220 4.99 1.74 4.23
N SER A 221 4.18 2.79 4.26
CA SER A 221 3.27 3.12 3.17
C SER A 221 3.09 4.62 3.06
N ILE A 222 2.90 5.09 1.84
CA ILE A 222 2.66 6.48 1.50
C ILE A 222 1.47 6.59 0.56
N ALA A 223 0.56 7.54 0.83
CA ALA A 223 -0.53 7.88 -0.08
C ALA A 223 -0.63 9.39 -0.27
N ILE A 224 -1.02 9.80 -1.47
CA ILE A 224 -1.23 11.20 -1.85
C ILE A 224 -2.71 11.38 -2.19
N SER A 225 -3.31 12.45 -1.70
CA SER A 225 -4.71 12.77 -2.00
C SER A 225 -4.93 13.02 -3.49
N PRO A 226 -6.13 12.74 -4.04
CA PRO A 226 -6.43 12.94 -5.47
C PRO A 226 -6.19 14.38 -5.97
N ASP A 227 -6.29 15.39 -5.11
CA ASP A 227 -6.00 16.78 -5.43
C ASP A 227 -4.52 17.16 -5.24
N GLU A 228 -3.66 16.18 -4.88
CA GLU A 228 -2.23 16.34 -4.61
C GLU A 228 -1.87 17.39 -3.54
N ASN A 229 -2.80 17.71 -2.64
CA ASN A 229 -2.55 18.71 -1.59
C ASN A 229 -2.24 18.11 -0.22
N LYS A 230 -2.50 16.80 -0.04
CA LYS A 230 -2.20 16.05 1.20
C LYS A 230 -1.39 14.81 0.91
N MET A 231 -0.50 14.45 1.81
CA MET A 231 0.26 13.21 1.81
C MET A 231 0.20 12.60 3.20
N ILE A 232 -0.09 11.32 3.28
CA ILE A 232 -0.08 10.56 4.52
C ILE A 232 0.94 9.44 4.39
N ILE A 233 1.82 9.35 5.37
CA ILE A 233 2.78 8.27 5.54
C ILE A 233 2.38 7.53 6.82
N VAL A 234 2.24 6.21 6.74
CA VAL A 234 1.97 5.35 7.89
C VAL A 234 3.04 4.29 8.05
N GLY A 235 3.11 3.74 9.26
CA GLY A 235 4.03 2.68 9.62
C GLY A 235 3.87 2.30 11.08
N GLY A 236 4.96 2.30 11.84
CA GLY A 236 4.97 1.97 13.25
C GLY A 236 6.01 0.92 13.59
N ASP A 237 5.78 0.15 14.64
CA ASP A 237 6.58 -1.01 15.02
C ASP A 237 5.73 -2.28 14.83
N PHE A 238 6.04 -3.10 13.82
CA PHE A 238 5.26 -4.32 13.55
C PHE A 238 5.45 -5.42 14.58
N MET A 239 6.48 -5.33 15.45
CA MET A 239 6.67 -6.21 16.61
C MET A 239 5.86 -5.74 17.82
N LYS A 240 5.43 -4.47 17.83
CA LYS A 240 4.59 -3.85 18.86
C LYS A 240 3.39 -3.16 18.18
N ASP A 241 2.62 -3.93 17.46
CA ASP A 241 1.63 -3.48 16.49
C ASP A 241 0.44 -2.69 17.07
N THR A 242 0.29 -2.66 18.41
CA THR A 242 -0.67 -1.81 19.12
C THR A 242 -0.10 -0.45 19.55
N LEU A 243 1.21 -0.22 19.36
CA LEU A 243 1.85 1.05 19.73
C LEU A 243 1.40 2.17 18.79
N ARG A 244 0.83 3.26 19.38
CA ARG A 244 0.26 4.40 18.64
C ARG A 244 1.20 5.60 18.54
N LYS A 245 2.45 5.48 18.93
CA LYS A 245 3.40 6.58 18.98
C LYS A 245 4.19 6.71 17.68
N LEU A 246 4.19 7.90 17.07
CA LEU A 246 4.98 8.23 15.88
C LEU A 246 4.81 7.21 14.72
N ASN A 247 3.59 6.71 14.54
CA ASN A 247 3.26 5.72 13.51
C ASN A 247 2.60 6.34 12.27
N MET A 248 2.53 7.68 12.21
CA MET A 248 2.01 8.43 11.05
C MET A 248 2.66 9.80 10.93
N LEU A 249 2.82 10.27 9.70
CA LEU A 249 3.12 11.66 9.34
C LEU A 249 2.07 12.15 8.34
N CYS A 250 1.51 13.32 8.58
CA CYS A 250 0.63 14.02 7.64
C CYS A 250 1.34 15.26 7.12
N LEU A 251 1.47 15.36 5.81
CA LEU A 251 2.02 16.53 5.11
C LEU A 251 0.94 17.21 4.28
N VAL A 252 1.01 18.53 4.18
CA VAL A 252 0.11 19.35 3.36
C VAL A 252 0.93 20.31 2.48
N LYS A 253 0.47 20.52 1.25
CA LYS A 253 1.07 21.56 0.38
C LYS A 253 0.62 22.95 0.84
N LYS A 254 1.56 23.80 1.19
CA LYS A 254 1.33 25.21 1.53
C LYS A 254 2.21 26.11 0.67
N ALA A 255 1.75 27.33 0.43
CA ALA A 255 2.56 28.34 -0.23
C ALA A 255 3.87 28.57 0.54
N GLY A 256 5.00 28.46 -0.14
CA GLY A 256 6.32 28.73 0.42
C GLY A 256 6.51 30.22 0.72
N LYS A 257 7.39 30.53 1.68
CA LYS A 257 7.61 31.90 2.13
C LYS A 257 8.31 32.80 1.08
N LEU A 258 9.06 32.26 0.14
CA LEU A 258 9.94 33.01 -0.75
C LEU A 258 9.42 33.21 -2.18
N ASN A 259 8.70 32.23 -2.77
CA ASN A 259 8.36 32.27 -4.20
C ASN A 259 6.88 31.97 -4.49
N GLY A 260 6.03 31.80 -3.45
CA GLY A 260 4.64 31.37 -3.65
C GLY A 260 4.49 29.91 -4.11
N GLU A 261 5.58 29.19 -4.40
CA GLU A 261 5.56 27.79 -4.76
C GLU A 261 5.07 26.94 -3.60
N LYS A 262 4.18 26.00 -3.89
CA LYS A 262 3.64 25.09 -2.86
C LYS A 262 4.70 24.07 -2.45
N GLN A 263 4.98 24.01 -1.15
CA GLN A 263 5.91 23.07 -0.54
C GLN A 263 5.18 22.12 0.42
N TRP A 264 5.69 20.89 0.58
CA TRP A 264 5.22 19.95 1.57
C TRP A 264 5.65 20.37 2.97
N GLN A 265 4.69 20.54 3.86
CA GLN A 265 4.93 20.92 5.26
C GLN A 265 4.12 20.02 6.18
N GLN A 266 4.66 19.69 7.34
CA GLN A 266 3.93 18.91 8.34
C GLN A 266 2.64 19.63 8.75
N ALA A 267 1.53 18.89 8.82
CA ALA A 267 0.27 19.42 9.32
C ALA A 267 0.38 19.75 10.81
N LEU A 268 -0.21 20.88 11.23
CA LEU A 268 -0.07 21.36 12.61
C LEU A 268 -0.79 20.49 13.65
N LYS A 269 -1.89 19.84 13.25
CA LYS A 269 -2.71 19.01 14.15
C LYS A 269 -3.19 17.77 13.42
N TYR A 270 -2.84 16.60 13.94
CA TYR A 270 -3.39 15.31 13.55
C TYR A 270 -3.20 14.29 14.68
N GLN A 271 -4.01 13.26 14.68
CA GLN A 271 -3.91 12.14 15.62
C GLN A 271 -3.33 10.93 14.88
N ASN A 272 -2.61 10.08 15.60
CA ASN A 272 -2.11 8.84 15.06
C ASN A 272 -3.23 7.79 14.95
N PRO A 273 -3.18 6.89 13.94
CA PRO A 273 -4.06 5.73 13.87
C PRO A 273 -3.80 4.73 15.01
N ASN A 274 -4.67 3.72 15.12
CA ASN A 274 -4.68 2.77 16.24
C ASN A 274 -3.63 1.65 16.09
N GLY A 275 -2.35 1.99 16.15
CA GLY A 275 -1.22 1.04 16.09
C GLY A 275 -0.53 1.00 14.73
N TYR A 276 0.28 -0.03 14.50
CA TYR A 276 1.01 -0.25 13.26
C TYR A 276 0.07 -0.33 12.05
N ARG A 277 0.40 0.41 11.00
CA ARG A 277 -0.31 0.39 9.72
C ARG A 277 0.66 0.11 8.58
N SER A 278 0.42 -0.99 7.87
CA SER A 278 1.23 -1.40 6.72
C SER A 278 0.82 -0.72 5.43
N CYS A 279 -0.40 -0.18 5.36
CA CYS A 279 -0.94 0.45 4.17
C CYS A 279 -1.88 1.60 4.53
N VAL A 280 -1.83 2.67 3.72
CA VAL A 280 -2.77 3.79 3.73
C VAL A 280 -3.25 4.08 2.31
N GLU A 281 -4.54 4.44 2.15
CA GLU A 281 -5.16 4.72 0.85
C GLU A 281 -6.20 5.83 0.96
N PHE A 282 -6.13 6.81 0.06
CA PHE A 282 -7.15 7.83 -0.12
C PHE A 282 -8.29 7.31 -0.99
N ILE A 283 -9.51 7.27 -0.46
CA ILE A 283 -10.72 7.00 -1.24
C ILE A 283 -11.15 8.27 -1.99
N ASN A 284 -11.05 9.40 -1.32
CA ASN A 284 -11.16 10.77 -1.86
C ASN A 284 -10.32 11.71 -0.99
N ASN A 285 -10.39 13.04 -1.18
CA ASN A 285 -9.59 14.00 -0.43
C ASN A 285 -9.80 13.99 1.09
N ASP A 286 -10.94 13.50 1.57
CA ASP A 286 -11.29 13.48 3.00
C ASP A 286 -11.41 12.08 3.59
N LEU A 287 -11.86 11.11 2.78
CA LEU A 287 -12.05 9.73 3.22
C LEU A 287 -10.77 8.93 2.99
N VAL A 288 -10.17 8.45 4.07
CA VAL A 288 -8.87 7.73 4.07
C VAL A 288 -9.00 6.47 4.91
N LEU A 289 -8.44 5.38 4.42
CA LEU A 289 -8.32 4.10 5.11
C LEU A 289 -6.87 3.80 5.42
N ALA A 290 -6.60 3.24 6.60
CA ALA A 290 -5.30 2.68 6.95
C ALA A 290 -5.50 1.28 7.56
N CYS A 291 -4.73 0.29 7.12
CA CYS A 291 -4.81 -1.07 7.64
C CYS A 291 -3.44 -1.61 8.07
N GLY A 292 -3.48 -2.58 8.97
CA GLY A 292 -2.30 -3.26 9.48
C GLY A 292 -2.68 -4.51 10.27
N THR A 293 -1.71 -5.10 10.96
CA THR A 293 -1.92 -6.32 11.76
C THR A 293 -2.88 -6.12 12.92
N SER A 294 -2.96 -4.90 13.47
CA SER A 294 -3.82 -4.55 14.60
C SER A 294 -5.18 -3.94 14.19
N GLY A 295 -5.57 -4.00 12.92
CA GLY A 295 -6.89 -3.59 12.46
C GLY A 295 -6.92 -2.55 11.35
N VAL A 296 -8.09 -1.93 11.17
CA VAL A 296 -8.39 -0.95 10.12
C VAL A 296 -8.92 0.33 10.73
N ASP A 297 -8.32 1.46 10.37
CA ASP A 297 -8.77 2.79 10.73
C ASP A 297 -9.38 3.52 9.54
N LEU A 298 -10.38 4.33 9.83
CA LEU A 298 -11.03 5.25 8.92
C LEU A 298 -10.85 6.69 9.40
N SER A 299 -10.40 7.55 8.49
CA SER A 299 -10.49 9.00 8.64
C SER A 299 -11.53 9.57 7.69
N LYS A 300 -12.33 10.53 8.16
CA LYS A 300 -13.33 11.29 7.38
C LYS A 300 -12.94 12.76 7.17
N ASN A 301 -11.70 13.12 7.49
CA ASN A 301 -11.19 14.50 7.42
C ASN A 301 -9.75 14.58 6.90
N GLY A 302 -9.41 13.69 5.95
CA GLY A 302 -8.13 13.71 5.26
C GLY A 302 -6.94 13.33 6.15
N GLY A 303 -7.13 12.39 7.09
CA GLY A 303 -6.08 11.88 7.97
C GLY A 303 -5.87 12.66 9.25
N GLN A 304 -6.70 13.67 9.57
CA GLN A 304 -6.54 14.43 10.81
C GLN A 304 -6.96 13.62 12.05
N ASN A 305 -8.06 12.88 11.97
CA ASN A 305 -8.55 12.01 13.04
C ASN A 305 -8.87 10.62 12.50
N TRP A 306 -8.69 9.60 13.34
CA TRP A 306 -8.88 8.21 12.97
C TRP A 306 -9.80 7.49 13.94
N ASN A 307 -10.70 6.67 13.38
CA ASN A 307 -11.57 5.78 14.12
C ASN A 307 -11.28 4.33 13.72
N LEU A 308 -11.04 3.47 14.68
CA LEU A 308 -10.91 2.04 14.45
C LEU A 308 -12.28 1.48 14.04
N ILE A 309 -12.38 0.96 12.82
CA ILE A 309 -13.63 0.39 12.27
C ILE A 309 -13.62 -1.14 12.23
N SER A 310 -12.46 -1.77 12.41
CA SER A 310 -12.31 -3.22 12.46
C SER A 310 -11.02 -3.62 13.18
N ASN A 311 -11.10 -4.68 13.98
CA ASN A 311 -9.93 -5.34 14.58
C ASN A 311 -9.33 -6.43 13.66
N GLN A 312 -9.92 -6.66 12.49
CA GLN A 312 -9.41 -7.65 11.54
C GLN A 312 -8.10 -7.19 10.93
N SER A 313 -7.11 -8.09 10.90
CA SER A 313 -5.81 -7.85 10.28
C SER A 313 -5.91 -7.87 8.76
N PHE A 314 -5.37 -6.81 8.13
CA PHE A 314 -5.11 -6.74 6.70
C PHE A 314 -3.73 -6.15 6.45
N HIS A 315 -3.10 -6.50 5.33
CA HIS A 315 -1.79 -5.97 4.96
C HIS A 315 -1.89 -4.79 3.99
N VAL A 316 -2.87 -4.82 3.11
CA VAL A 316 -3.02 -3.85 2.03
C VAL A 316 -4.49 -3.46 1.85
N VAL A 317 -4.71 -2.21 1.47
CA VAL A 317 -6.00 -1.65 1.07
C VAL A 317 -5.83 -0.90 -0.25
N GLN A 318 -6.82 -1.03 -1.16
CA GLN A 318 -6.86 -0.35 -2.45
C GLN A 318 -8.28 0.16 -2.70
N ARG A 319 -8.41 1.42 -3.12
CA ARG A 319 -9.70 2.01 -3.49
C ARG A 319 -10.31 1.31 -4.71
N GLN A 320 -11.63 1.25 -4.74
CA GLN A 320 -12.38 0.84 -5.93
C GLN A 320 -12.59 2.06 -6.84
N PRO A 321 -12.07 2.06 -8.08
CA PRO A 321 -12.30 3.16 -9.01
C PRO A 321 -13.80 3.42 -9.24
N GLY A 322 -14.19 4.70 -9.20
CA GLY A 322 -15.56 5.15 -9.46
C GLY A 322 -16.53 4.96 -8.28
N LYS A 323 -16.08 4.48 -7.11
CA LYS A 323 -16.92 4.32 -5.91
C LYS A 323 -16.22 4.85 -4.66
N LYS A 324 -17.01 5.17 -3.63
CA LYS A 324 -16.51 5.42 -2.27
C LYS A 324 -16.37 4.08 -1.54
N ALA A 325 -15.46 3.24 -2.02
CA ALA A 325 -15.30 1.88 -1.55
C ALA A 325 -13.85 1.42 -1.68
N ALA A 326 -13.48 0.35 -0.97
CA ALA A 326 -12.16 -0.24 -1.02
C ALA A 326 -12.18 -1.75 -0.82
N PHE A 327 -11.17 -2.41 -1.40
CA PHE A 327 -10.82 -3.79 -1.14
C PHE A 327 -9.62 -3.85 -0.20
N PHE A 328 -9.59 -4.89 0.63
CA PHE A 328 -8.51 -5.22 1.55
C PHE A 328 -7.99 -6.62 1.24
N ALA A 329 -6.70 -6.85 1.52
CA ALA A 329 -6.17 -8.20 1.49
C ALA A 329 -5.16 -8.43 2.63
N GLY A 330 -5.02 -9.69 3.09
CA GLY A 330 -4.18 -9.97 4.25
C GLY A 330 -3.92 -11.45 4.52
N ALA A 331 -3.62 -11.75 5.77
CA ALA A 331 -3.34 -13.10 6.24
C ALA A 331 -4.56 -14.03 6.09
N GLY A 332 -4.28 -15.33 5.91
CA GLY A 332 -5.33 -16.34 5.68
C GLY A 332 -5.95 -16.26 4.28
N GLY A 333 -5.29 -15.60 3.32
CA GLY A 333 -5.83 -15.38 1.98
C GLY A 333 -7.10 -14.52 1.99
N ARG A 334 -7.28 -13.74 3.05
CA ARG A 334 -8.48 -12.95 3.26
C ARG A 334 -8.52 -11.78 2.29
N ILE A 335 -9.66 -11.64 1.59
CA ILE A 335 -10.00 -10.45 0.81
C ILE A 335 -11.30 -9.90 1.36
N GLY A 336 -11.30 -8.62 1.73
CA GLY A 336 -12.44 -7.91 2.31
C GLY A 336 -12.85 -6.70 1.46
N TYR A 337 -14.05 -6.19 1.74
CA TYR A 337 -14.63 -5.04 1.04
C TYR A 337 -15.39 -4.14 2.00
N VAL A 338 -15.28 -2.85 1.81
CA VAL A 338 -16.10 -1.83 2.50
C VAL A 338 -16.62 -0.82 1.49
N SER A 339 -17.89 -0.40 1.65
CA SER A 339 -18.52 0.71 0.93
C SER A 339 -18.99 1.78 1.90
N PHE A 340 -18.94 3.04 1.47
CA PHE A 340 -19.38 4.23 2.21
C PHE A 340 -20.53 4.97 1.50
N ASP A 341 -21.18 4.33 0.56
CA ASP A 341 -22.35 4.86 -0.17
C ASP A 341 -23.64 4.64 0.62
#